data_6d4cbee6b61823d80280408376eea2ba
#
_entry.id   6d4cbee6b61823d80280408376eea2ba
#
_cell.length_a   1.000
_cell.length_b   1.000
_cell.length_c   1.000
_cell.angle_alpha   90.00
_cell.angle_beta   90.00
_cell.angle_gamma   90.00
#
_symmetry.space_group_name_H-M   'P 1'
#
loop_
_entity.id
_entity.type
_entity.pdbx_description
1 polymer ?
#
loop_
_entity_poly.entity_id
_entity_poly.type
_entity_poly.pdbx_seq_one_letter_code
_entity_poly.pdbx_strand_id
1 'polypeptide(L)'
;MSSTYPPRTARHLFAFAVAIAAFYSFTAGSAFAFGFDDVAQRARQLAAKTYEKPPDLAKELQALTYDQHRDIRFKPQRSRWRGAGLPFELAFFHRGFHFQLPVKINEVNAEGVQEIKFNAEDFDYGANKLSPKAAQDSGFAGFRVHFPLHTSKYKDETLVFLGASYFRALGKEQNYGVSARGLAVDTALASGEEFPYFVEFWIERPSPTAQTLTIYALLDSRSVTGAYRFVL
;
A
#
# COMPACT_ATOMS: atom_id res chain seq x y z
N MET A 1 -18.93 -38.09 72.33
CA MET A 1 -19.43 -37.66 71.04
C MET A 1 -19.10 -36.18 70.92
N SER A 2 -18.00 -35.83 70.25
CA SER A 2 -17.51 -34.46 70.08
C SER A 2 -17.62 -34.11 68.60
N SER A 3 -18.54 -33.20 68.27
CA SER A 3 -18.76 -32.67 66.92
C SER A 3 -17.89 -31.42 66.73
N THR A 4 -16.90 -31.51 65.90
CA THR A 4 -16.06 -30.37 65.50
C THR A 4 -16.53 -29.81 64.15
N TYR A 5 -17.16 -28.65 64.17
CA TYR A 5 -17.44 -27.87 62.96
C TYR A 5 -16.18 -27.06 62.54
N PRO A 6 -15.84 -26.99 61.25
CA PRO A 6 -14.75 -26.17 60.79
C PRO A 6 -15.10 -24.67 60.75
N PRO A 7 -14.14 -23.76 60.91
CA PRO A 7 -14.38 -22.33 61.05
C PRO A 7 -14.84 -21.67 59.72
N ARG A 8 -15.78 -20.75 59.87
CA ARG A 8 -16.47 -19.98 58.80
C ARG A 8 -15.58 -19.08 57.92
N THR A 9 -14.29 -18.97 58.22
CA THR A 9 -13.37 -18.03 57.54
C THR A 9 -12.83 -18.49 56.17
N ALA A 10 -12.91 -19.80 55.87
CA ALA A 10 -12.38 -20.33 54.59
C ALA A 10 -13.30 -20.07 53.36
N ARG A 11 -14.59 -19.76 53.59
CA ARG A 11 -15.56 -19.60 52.49
C ARG A 11 -15.51 -18.21 51.81
N HIS A 12 -15.01 -17.18 52.46
CA HIS A 12 -14.95 -15.83 51.90
C HIS A 12 -13.68 -15.56 51.08
N LEU A 13 -12.61 -16.29 51.31
CA LEU A 13 -11.38 -16.16 50.53
C LEU A 13 -11.49 -16.78 49.13
N PHE A 14 -12.28 -17.84 48.96
CA PHE A 14 -12.49 -18.48 47.65
C PHE A 14 -13.43 -17.67 46.74
N ALA A 15 -14.39 -16.94 47.29
CA ALA A 15 -15.28 -16.08 46.50
C ALA A 15 -14.59 -14.83 45.96
N PHE A 16 -13.59 -14.30 46.68
CA PHE A 16 -12.83 -13.12 46.24
C PHE A 16 -11.81 -13.43 45.15
N ALA A 17 -11.21 -14.61 45.16
CA ALA A 17 -10.24 -15.02 44.13
C ALA A 17 -10.90 -15.28 42.75
N VAL A 18 -12.15 -15.77 42.74
CA VAL A 18 -12.90 -16.00 41.49
C VAL A 18 -13.40 -14.68 40.88
N ALA A 19 -13.74 -13.67 41.69
CA ALA A 19 -14.18 -12.37 41.22
C ALA A 19 -13.04 -11.53 40.57
N ILE A 20 -11.80 -11.69 41.05
CA ILE A 20 -10.62 -11.00 40.45
C ILE A 20 -10.21 -11.64 39.12
N ALA A 21 -10.34 -12.96 38.96
CA ALA A 21 -10.03 -13.66 37.69
C ALA A 21 -11.04 -13.33 36.59
N ALA A 22 -12.31 -12.98 36.91
CA ALA A 22 -13.31 -12.59 35.92
C ALA A 22 -13.14 -11.14 35.37
N PHE A 23 -12.40 -10.27 36.07
CA PHE A 23 -12.22 -8.89 35.66
C PHE A 23 -11.04 -8.66 34.67
N TYR A 24 -10.14 -9.65 34.54
CA TYR A 24 -9.00 -9.57 33.60
C TYR A 24 -9.28 -10.09 32.18
N SER A 25 -10.50 -10.57 31.90
CA SER A 25 -10.82 -11.21 30.60
C SER A 25 -11.53 -10.30 29.59
N PHE A 26 -11.63 -8.98 29.81
CA PHE A 26 -12.42 -8.12 28.92
C PHE A 26 -11.71 -6.83 28.52
N THR A 27 -10.53 -6.94 27.95
CA THR A 27 -9.99 -5.88 27.08
C THR A 27 -9.21 -6.51 25.93
N ALA A 28 -9.82 -7.43 25.20
CA ALA A 28 -9.48 -7.59 23.81
C ALA A 28 -10.09 -6.36 23.10
N GLY A 29 -9.39 -5.25 23.12
CA GLY A 29 -9.71 -4.12 22.27
C GLY A 29 -9.84 -4.67 20.87
N SER A 30 -11.01 -4.52 20.25
CA SER A 30 -11.19 -4.79 18.83
C SER A 30 -10.16 -3.93 18.12
N ALA A 31 -9.05 -4.53 17.68
CA ALA A 31 -8.15 -3.88 16.76
C ALA A 31 -9.01 -3.60 15.53
N PHE A 32 -9.43 -2.34 15.36
CA PHE A 32 -10.11 -1.93 14.14
C PHE A 32 -9.15 -2.22 13.00
N ALA A 33 -9.49 -3.23 12.20
CA ALA A 33 -8.73 -3.52 11.00
C ALA A 33 -8.83 -2.30 10.07
N PHE A 34 -7.68 -1.79 9.61
CA PHE A 34 -7.63 -0.69 8.64
C PHE A 34 -8.45 -1.06 7.40
N GLY A 35 -9.29 -0.14 6.92
CA GLY A 35 -10.18 -0.38 5.80
C GLY A 35 -10.51 0.86 4.97
N PHE A 36 -11.50 0.73 4.09
CA PHE A 36 -11.90 1.81 3.19
C PHE A 36 -12.34 3.08 3.92
N ASP A 37 -13.00 2.96 5.07
CA ASP A 37 -13.49 4.10 5.84
C ASP A 37 -12.34 4.95 6.39
N ASP A 38 -11.20 4.35 6.74
CA ASP A 38 -10.00 5.08 7.16
C ASP A 38 -9.45 5.93 6.01
N VAL A 39 -9.43 5.38 4.79
CA VAL A 39 -8.98 6.12 3.60
C VAL A 39 -9.98 7.22 3.26
N ALA A 40 -11.28 6.96 3.34
CA ALA A 40 -12.33 7.96 3.13
C ALA A 40 -12.24 9.11 4.15
N GLN A 41 -11.91 8.80 5.41
CA GLN A 41 -11.67 9.82 6.43
C GLN A 41 -10.43 10.65 6.11
N ARG A 42 -9.32 10.03 5.67
CA ARG A 42 -8.12 10.76 5.23
C ARG A 42 -8.40 11.68 4.04
N ALA A 43 -9.17 11.22 3.06
CA ALA A 43 -9.59 12.05 1.93
C ALA A 43 -10.39 13.29 2.39
N ARG A 44 -11.35 13.11 3.32
CA ARG A 44 -12.09 14.25 3.92
C ARG A 44 -11.17 15.23 4.67
N GLN A 45 -10.19 14.71 5.39
CA GLN A 45 -9.21 15.54 6.11
C GLN A 45 -8.31 16.34 5.15
N LEU A 46 -7.93 15.76 4.01
CA LEU A 46 -7.19 16.48 2.96
C LEU A 46 -8.06 17.52 2.28
N ALA A 47 -9.31 17.20 1.94
CA ALA A 47 -10.25 18.14 1.34
C ALA A 47 -10.51 19.40 2.19
N ALA A 48 -10.29 19.31 3.50
CA ALA A 48 -10.41 20.46 4.42
C ALA A 48 -9.14 21.33 4.50
N LYS A 49 -8.07 20.97 3.78
CA LYS A 49 -6.78 21.66 3.78
C LYS A 49 -6.47 22.24 2.40
N THR A 50 -5.65 23.27 2.38
CA THR A 50 -5.05 23.73 1.13
C THR A 50 -4.12 22.66 0.58
N TYR A 51 -4.21 22.39 -0.74
CA TYR A 51 -3.32 21.46 -1.42
C TYR A 51 -1.87 21.92 -1.31
N GLU A 52 -1.00 21.02 -0.92
CA GLU A 52 0.44 21.24 -0.86
C GLU A 52 1.14 20.32 -1.86
N LYS A 53 1.80 20.93 -2.86
CA LYS A 53 2.60 20.16 -3.81
C LYS A 53 3.76 19.47 -3.08
N PRO A 54 4.00 18.17 -3.29
CA PRO A 54 5.18 17.50 -2.75
C PRO A 54 6.48 18.16 -3.21
N PRO A 55 7.57 18.03 -2.42
CA PRO A 55 8.89 18.54 -2.81
C PRO A 55 9.34 18.01 -4.17
N ASP A 56 10.02 18.86 -4.92
CA ASP A 56 10.54 18.48 -6.23
C ASP A 56 11.57 17.34 -6.12
N LEU A 57 11.55 16.47 -7.10
CA LEU A 57 12.53 15.40 -7.28
C LEU A 57 13.92 15.99 -7.57
N ALA A 58 14.98 15.26 -7.21
CA ALA A 58 16.35 15.67 -7.57
C ALA A 58 16.50 15.90 -9.07
N LYS A 59 17.20 16.98 -9.46
CA LYS A 59 17.35 17.39 -10.87
C LYS A 59 17.92 16.29 -11.75
N GLU A 60 18.84 15.48 -11.24
CA GLU A 60 19.40 14.33 -11.96
C GLU A 60 18.31 13.35 -12.41
N LEU A 61 17.33 13.09 -11.55
CA LEU A 61 16.22 12.18 -11.85
C LEU A 61 15.17 12.81 -12.75
N GLN A 62 14.95 14.12 -12.62
CA GLN A 62 14.06 14.86 -13.53
C GLN A 62 14.60 14.89 -14.96
N ALA A 63 15.93 14.97 -15.11
CA ALA A 63 16.61 15.07 -16.40
C ALA A 63 16.78 13.73 -17.14
N LEU A 64 16.38 12.61 -16.52
CA LEU A 64 16.45 11.31 -17.19
C LEU A 64 15.60 11.31 -18.47
N THR A 65 16.15 10.70 -19.53
CA THR A 65 15.38 10.38 -20.73
C THR A 65 14.46 9.18 -20.47
N TYR A 66 13.53 8.92 -21.37
CA TYR A 66 12.67 7.75 -21.30
C TYR A 66 13.47 6.44 -21.19
N ASP A 67 14.50 6.26 -22.06
CA ASP A 67 15.32 5.05 -22.06
C ASP A 67 16.14 4.90 -20.79
N GLN A 68 16.70 6.00 -20.29
CA GLN A 68 17.42 6.01 -19.02
C GLN A 68 16.51 5.61 -17.83
N HIS A 69 15.30 6.19 -17.75
CA HIS A 69 14.34 5.82 -16.71
C HIS A 69 13.89 4.37 -16.84
N ARG A 70 13.63 3.89 -18.05
CA ARG A 70 13.24 2.51 -18.34
C ARG A 70 14.33 1.49 -17.98
N ASP A 71 15.60 1.90 -18.01
CA ASP A 71 16.74 1.06 -17.61
C ASP A 71 16.89 0.93 -16.09
N ILE A 72 16.21 1.77 -15.29
CA ILE A 72 16.10 1.60 -13.85
C ILE A 72 15.03 0.54 -13.56
N ARG A 73 15.47 -0.64 -13.13
CA ARG A 73 14.60 -1.81 -12.95
C ARG A 73 14.57 -2.27 -11.52
N PHE A 74 13.39 -2.55 -11.02
CA PHE A 74 13.25 -3.23 -9.74
C PHE A 74 13.78 -4.66 -9.85
N LYS A 75 14.63 -5.07 -8.91
CA LYS A 75 15.21 -6.41 -8.88
C LYS A 75 14.14 -7.46 -8.57
N PRO A 76 13.87 -8.44 -9.44
CA PRO A 76 12.79 -9.40 -9.22
C PRO A 76 12.91 -10.19 -7.91
N GLN A 77 14.13 -10.50 -7.47
CA GLN A 77 14.39 -11.22 -6.22
C GLN A 77 14.04 -10.40 -4.97
N ARG A 78 13.83 -9.07 -5.09
CA ARG A 78 13.42 -8.16 -4.03
C ARG A 78 11.90 -7.93 -3.99
N SER A 79 11.13 -8.56 -4.89
CA SER A 79 9.67 -8.41 -4.91
C SER A 79 9.08 -8.73 -3.53
N ARG A 80 8.20 -7.85 -3.07
CA ARG A 80 7.49 -8.05 -1.80
C ARG A 80 6.70 -9.36 -1.87
N TRP A 81 6.72 -10.13 -0.80
CA TRP A 81 6.09 -11.44 -0.64
C TRP A 81 6.74 -12.59 -1.45
N ARG A 82 7.80 -12.34 -2.21
CA ARG A 82 8.55 -13.40 -2.88
C ARG A 82 9.12 -14.37 -1.85
N GLY A 83 8.95 -15.66 -2.07
CA GLY A 83 9.38 -16.71 -1.14
C GLY A 83 8.51 -16.87 0.12
N ALA A 84 7.45 -16.05 0.28
CA ALA A 84 6.53 -16.15 1.42
C ALA A 84 5.38 -17.17 1.21
N GLY A 85 5.37 -17.91 0.11
CA GLY A 85 4.29 -18.85 -0.22
C GLY A 85 2.96 -18.19 -0.58
N LEU A 86 2.99 -16.90 -0.94
CA LEU A 86 1.80 -16.13 -1.29
C LEU A 86 1.57 -16.10 -2.79
N PRO A 87 0.29 -16.05 -3.26
CA PRO A 87 -0.02 -16.04 -4.69
C PRO A 87 0.38 -14.73 -5.37
N PHE A 88 0.34 -13.61 -4.65
CA PHE A 88 0.69 -12.29 -5.18
C PHE A 88 2.14 -11.90 -4.85
N GLU A 89 2.74 -11.07 -5.70
CA GLU A 89 4.00 -10.39 -5.47
C GLU A 89 3.89 -8.93 -5.91
N LEU A 90 4.62 -8.03 -5.22
CA LEU A 90 4.70 -6.61 -5.61
C LEU A 90 6.11 -6.27 -6.07
N ALA A 91 6.20 -5.51 -7.14
CA ALA A 91 7.42 -4.84 -7.57
C ALA A 91 7.15 -3.34 -7.74
N PHE A 92 8.18 -2.52 -7.60
CA PHE A 92 7.99 -1.08 -7.46
C PHE A 92 8.65 -0.32 -8.61
N PHE A 93 8.17 0.90 -8.86
CA PHE A 93 8.75 1.81 -9.82
C PHE A 93 9.55 2.92 -9.13
N HIS A 94 10.72 3.20 -9.68
CA HIS A 94 11.56 4.30 -9.27
C HIS A 94 11.02 5.63 -9.82
N ARG A 95 11.17 6.73 -9.07
CA ARG A 95 10.82 8.07 -9.58
C ARG A 95 11.86 8.52 -10.58
N GLY A 96 11.42 9.28 -11.57
CA GLY A 96 12.28 9.87 -12.59
C GLY A 96 11.51 10.24 -13.84
N PHE A 97 12.16 10.96 -14.76
CA PHE A 97 11.55 11.39 -16.02
C PHE A 97 10.21 12.11 -15.77
N HIS A 98 9.09 11.60 -16.29
CA HIS A 98 7.75 12.16 -16.07
C HIS A 98 7.10 11.70 -14.74
N PHE A 99 7.62 10.67 -14.09
CA PHE A 99 7.07 10.10 -12.87
C PHE A 99 7.75 10.72 -11.65
N GLN A 100 7.48 12.00 -11.40
CA GLN A 100 8.24 12.81 -10.43
C GLN A 100 7.59 12.88 -9.04
N LEU A 101 6.28 12.61 -8.91
CA LEU A 101 5.60 12.69 -7.62
C LEU A 101 5.82 11.40 -6.80
N PRO A 102 6.07 11.53 -5.49
CA PRO A 102 6.24 10.37 -4.63
C PRO A 102 4.90 9.69 -4.37
N VAL A 103 4.95 8.37 -4.31
CA VAL A 103 3.82 7.53 -3.90
C VAL A 103 4.21 6.78 -2.62
N LYS A 104 3.43 6.96 -1.56
CA LYS A 104 3.59 6.20 -0.33
C LYS A 104 2.85 4.87 -0.45
N ILE A 105 3.50 3.78 -0.05
CA ILE A 105 2.94 2.44 -0.18
C ILE A 105 3.02 1.74 1.19
N ASN A 106 1.89 1.20 1.63
CA ASN A 106 1.78 0.51 2.90
C ASN A 106 1.26 -0.92 2.69
N GLU A 107 1.72 -1.84 3.50
CA GLU A 107 1.12 -3.16 3.70
C GLU A 107 0.15 -3.11 4.88
N VAL A 108 -1.01 -3.71 4.74
CA VAL A 108 -1.97 -3.94 5.83
C VAL A 108 -1.95 -5.43 6.18
N ASN A 109 -1.65 -5.75 7.42
CA ASN A 109 -1.61 -7.13 7.92
C ASN A 109 -2.21 -7.23 9.34
N ALA A 110 -2.11 -8.39 9.97
CA ALA A 110 -2.64 -8.60 11.32
C ALA A 110 -2.00 -7.70 12.40
N GLU A 111 -0.80 -7.19 12.14
CA GLU A 111 -0.06 -6.30 13.04
C GLU A 111 -0.40 -4.81 12.79
N GLY A 112 -1.23 -4.53 11.78
CA GLY A 112 -1.67 -3.19 11.41
C GLY A 112 -1.07 -2.71 10.08
N VAL A 113 -0.93 -1.40 9.94
CA VAL A 113 -0.41 -0.72 8.74
C VAL A 113 1.10 -0.52 8.87
N GLN A 114 1.85 -1.04 7.91
CA GLN A 114 3.31 -0.94 7.85
C GLN A 114 3.73 -0.29 6.53
N GLU A 115 4.45 0.82 6.59
CA GLU A 115 4.98 1.46 5.39
C GLU A 115 6.08 0.61 4.76
N ILE A 116 5.96 0.36 3.46
CA ILE A 116 7.01 -0.25 2.65
C ILE A 116 8.04 0.83 2.31
N LYS A 117 9.19 0.77 2.96
CA LYS A 117 10.24 1.78 2.78
C LYS A 117 10.96 1.58 1.44
N PHE A 118 11.22 2.71 0.78
CA PHE A 118 12.08 2.72 -0.40
C PHE A 118 13.52 2.37 -0.02
N ASN A 119 14.15 1.52 -0.84
CA ASN A 119 15.58 1.24 -0.75
C ASN A 119 16.17 1.24 -2.16
N ALA A 120 17.16 2.12 -2.39
CA ALA A 120 17.85 2.23 -3.68
C ALA A 120 18.51 0.91 -4.12
N GLU A 121 18.95 0.08 -3.15
CA GLU A 121 19.56 -1.22 -3.44
C GLU A 121 18.61 -2.24 -4.05
N ASP A 122 17.30 -2.01 -3.96
CA ASP A 122 16.30 -2.89 -4.56
C ASP A 122 16.16 -2.67 -6.07
N PHE A 123 16.88 -1.67 -6.62
CA PHE A 123 16.87 -1.35 -8.04
C PHE A 123 18.21 -1.65 -8.71
N ASP A 124 18.13 -2.04 -9.98
CA ASP A 124 19.23 -2.07 -10.92
C ASP A 124 19.16 -0.78 -11.75
N TYR A 125 20.21 -0.01 -11.72
CA TYR A 125 20.24 1.28 -12.42
C TYR A 125 20.79 1.18 -13.86
N GLY A 126 21.14 -0.03 -14.33
CA GLY A 126 21.65 -0.26 -15.66
C GLY A 126 22.88 0.61 -15.97
N ALA A 127 22.84 1.32 -17.08
CA ALA A 127 23.92 2.22 -17.50
C ALA A 127 23.88 3.61 -16.82
N ASN A 128 22.88 3.90 -15.99
CA ASN A 128 22.72 5.21 -15.37
C ASN A 128 23.77 5.44 -14.27
N LYS A 129 24.33 6.64 -14.25
CA LYS A 129 25.26 7.10 -13.20
C LYS A 129 24.59 8.19 -12.37
N LEU A 130 23.80 7.78 -11.40
CA LEU A 130 23.17 8.69 -10.46
C LEU A 130 24.06 8.91 -9.24
N SER A 131 24.01 10.10 -8.65
CA SER A 131 24.64 10.31 -7.35
C SER A 131 23.98 9.44 -6.29
N PRO A 132 24.73 8.91 -5.28
CA PRO A 132 24.16 8.10 -4.22
C PRO A 132 22.98 8.79 -3.52
N LYS A 133 23.07 10.10 -3.33
CA LYS A 133 21.99 10.90 -2.72
C LYS A 133 20.74 10.91 -3.59
N ALA A 134 20.86 11.19 -4.90
CA ALA A 134 19.70 11.20 -5.79
C ALA A 134 19.02 9.84 -5.86
N ALA A 135 19.79 8.76 -5.92
CA ALA A 135 19.26 7.41 -5.89
C ALA A 135 18.51 7.11 -4.56
N GLN A 136 19.11 7.44 -3.41
CA GLN A 136 18.55 7.14 -2.08
C GLN A 136 17.30 7.95 -1.75
N ASP A 137 17.24 9.21 -2.13
CA ASP A 137 16.15 10.14 -1.83
C ASP A 137 14.99 10.06 -2.86
N SER A 138 15.04 9.10 -3.79
CA SER A 138 14.06 9.02 -4.87
C SER A 138 12.64 8.72 -4.36
N GLY A 139 12.43 7.62 -3.68
CA GLY A 139 11.11 7.10 -3.36
C GLY A 139 10.45 6.36 -4.53
N PHE A 140 9.24 5.85 -4.31
CA PHE A 140 8.47 5.13 -5.32
C PHE A 140 7.63 6.07 -6.18
N ALA A 141 7.47 5.73 -7.47
CA ALA A 141 6.54 6.36 -8.40
C ALA A 141 5.22 5.57 -8.54
N GLY A 142 5.18 4.36 -8.06
CA GLY A 142 4.08 3.44 -8.17
C GLY A 142 4.53 1.99 -7.98
N PHE A 143 3.67 1.07 -8.34
CA PHE A 143 3.95 -0.36 -8.19
C PHE A 143 3.20 -1.21 -9.21
N ARG A 144 3.61 -2.46 -9.31
CA ARG A 144 2.93 -3.49 -10.09
C ARG A 144 2.65 -4.73 -9.24
N VAL A 145 1.56 -5.39 -9.55
CA VAL A 145 1.13 -6.65 -8.93
C VAL A 145 1.37 -7.79 -9.91
N HIS A 146 1.96 -8.86 -9.41
CA HIS A 146 2.15 -10.10 -10.15
C HIS A 146 1.31 -11.22 -9.52
N PHE A 147 0.67 -12.02 -10.37
CA PHE A 147 -0.18 -13.16 -9.98
C PHE A 147 -0.07 -14.26 -11.03
N PRO A 148 -0.14 -15.55 -10.68
CA PRO A 148 -0.09 -16.66 -11.64
C PRO A 148 -1.42 -16.77 -12.42
N LEU A 149 -1.64 -15.84 -13.36
CA LEU A 149 -2.90 -15.68 -14.08
C LEU A 149 -3.11 -16.77 -15.16
N HIS A 150 -2.08 -17.03 -15.97
CA HIS A 150 -2.16 -17.97 -17.09
C HIS A 150 -1.57 -19.34 -16.76
N THR A 151 -0.58 -19.39 -15.86
CA THR A 151 0.10 -20.62 -15.48
C THR A 151 0.68 -20.51 -14.07
N SER A 152 0.77 -21.65 -13.38
CA SER A 152 1.44 -21.71 -12.07
C SER A 152 2.98 -21.61 -12.12
N LYS A 153 3.58 -21.65 -13.32
CA LYS A 153 5.04 -21.65 -13.49
C LYS A 153 5.67 -20.28 -13.30
N TYR A 154 4.91 -19.21 -13.54
CA TYR A 154 5.36 -17.82 -13.36
C TYR A 154 4.16 -16.93 -12.99
N LYS A 155 4.46 -15.73 -12.52
CA LYS A 155 3.46 -14.74 -12.18
C LYS A 155 3.45 -13.63 -13.25
N ASP A 156 2.31 -13.45 -13.90
CA ASP A 156 2.08 -12.37 -14.85
C ASP A 156 1.98 -11.03 -14.12
N GLU A 157 2.36 -9.94 -14.78
CA GLU A 157 2.02 -8.60 -14.33
C GLU A 157 0.53 -8.38 -14.58
N THR A 158 -0.27 -8.31 -13.51
CA THR A 158 -1.74 -8.25 -13.61
C THR A 158 -2.33 -6.89 -13.33
N LEU A 159 -1.60 -6.02 -12.61
CA LEU A 159 -2.04 -4.68 -12.31
C LEU A 159 -0.83 -3.75 -12.19
N VAL A 160 -0.95 -2.54 -12.74
CA VAL A 160 0.07 -1.49 -12.67
C VAL A 160 -0.59 -0.18 -12.26
N PHE A 161 0.00 0.50 -11.27
CA PHE A 161 -0.25 1.90 -10.96
C PHE A 161 1.03 2.68 -11.21
N LEU A 162 1.02 3.61 -12.16
CA LEU A 162 2.18 4.44 -12.48
C LEU A 162 1.74 5.75 -13.14
N GLY A 163 2.07 6.84 -12.46
CA GLY A 163 1.82 8.22 -12.93
C GLY A 163 0.37 8.67 -12.74
N ALA A 164 0.19 9.85 -12.15
CA ALA A 164 -1.11 10.44 -11.82
C ALA A 164 -2.05 9.42 -11.17
N SER A 165 -3.28 9.30 -11.66
CA SER A 165 -4.23 8.25 -11.23
C SER A 165 -4.42 7.16 -12.28
N TYR A 166 -3.42 6.96 -13.15
CA TYR A 166 -3.49 5.92 -14.17
C TYR A 166 -3.23 4.53 -13.58
N PHE A 167 -4.02 3.58 -14.08
CA PHE A 167 -3.78 2.16 -13.82
C PHE A 167 -4.14 1.33 -15.03
N ARG A 168 -3.59 0.12 -15.07
CA ARG A 168 -3.84 -0.86 -16.11
C ARG A 168 -3.94 -2.23 -15.48
N ALA A 169 -4.99 -2.97 -15.79
CA ALA A 169 -5.22 -4.31 -15.29
C ALA A 169 -5.31 -5.32 -16.44
N LEU A 170 -4.93 -6.55 -16.14
CA LEU A 170 -5.00 -7.69 -17.05
C LEU A 170 -5.87 -8.78 -16.40
N GLY A 171 -6.96 -9.16 -17.08
CA GLY A 171 -7.80 -10.28 -16.70
C GLY A 171 -7.34 -11.59 -17.36
N LYS A 172 -7.86 -12.70 -16.87
CA LYS A 172 -7.62 -14.02 -17.46
C LYS A 172 -8.07 -14.04 -18.92
N GLU A 173 -7.24 -14.62 -19.80
CA GLU A 173 -7.48 -14.71 -21.25
C GLU A 173 -7.57 -13.35 -21.97
N GLN A 174 -7.07 -12.28 -21.31
CA GLN A 174 -7.00 -10.96 -21.90
C GLN A 174 -5.55 -10.54 -22.19
N ASN A 175 -5.40 -9.56 -23.08
CA ASN A 175 -4.16 -8.84 -23.30
C ASN A 175 -4.27 -7.42 -22.72
N TYR A 176 -3.15 -6.80 -22.44
CA TYR A 176 -3.15 -5.40 -22.03
C TYR A 176 -3.80 -4.50 -23.09
N GLY A 177 -4.80 -3.75 -22.67
CA GLY A 177 -5.44 -2.70 -23.44
C GLY A 177 -4.92 -1.32 -23.08
N VAL A 178 -5.79 -0.32 -23.17
CA VAL A 178 -5.54 1.04 -22.74
C VAL A 178 -5.57 1.15 -21.21
N SER A 179 -4.89 2.18 -20.68
CA SER A 179 -4.97 2.51 -19.25
C SER A 179 -6.30 3.18 -18.91
N ALA A 180 -6.78 2.93 -17.69
CA ALA A 180 -7.84 3.70 -17.07
C ALA A 180 -7.26 4.76 -16.13
N ARG A 181 -8.09 5.73 -15.73
CA ARG A 181 -7.76 6.75 -14.73
C ARG A 181 -8.75 6.69 -13.57
N GLY A 182 -8.26 6.93 -12.36
CA GLY A 182 -9.14 7.07 -11.20
C GLY A 182 -10.07 8.27 -11.33
N LEU A 183 -9.54 9.41 -11.79
CA LEU A 183 -10.30 10.62 -12.06
C LEU A 183 -9.65 11.46 -13.15
N ALA A 184 -10.48 12.07 -13.99
CA ALA A 184 -10.09 13.06 -14.98
C ALA A 184 -10.79 14.38 -14.68
N VAL A 185 -10.07 15.49 -14.67
CA VAL A 185 -10.58 16.84 -14.37
C VAL A 185 -10.20 17.78 -15.51
N ASP A 186 -11.18 18.52 -16.01
CA ASP A 186 -11.00 19.52 -17.08
C ASP A 186 -10.37 18.96 -18.37
N THR A 187 -10.65 17.72 -18.70
CA THR A 187 -10.13 17.04 -19.89
C THR A 187 -10.54 17.80 -21.16
N ALA A 188 -9.57 18.11 -22.00
CA ALA A 188 -9.73 18.84 -23.26
C ALA A 188 -10.22 20.29 -23.12
N LEU A 189 -10.22 20.89 -21.94
CA LEU A 189 -10.48 22.32 -21.79
C LEU A 189 -9.28 23.18 -22.17
N ALA A 190 -9.54 24.37 -22.71
CA ALA A 190 -8.49 25.33 -23.08
C ALA A 190 -7.67 25.83 -21.86
N SER A 191 -8.24 25.77 -20.65
CA SER A 191 -7.56 26.06 -19.37
C SER A 191 -6.47 25.07 -19.01
N GLY A 192 -6.40 23.93 -19.68
CA GLY A 192 -5.55 22.80 -19.36
C GLY A 192 -6.21 21.78 -18.45
N GLU A 193 -5.70 20.57 -18.51
CA GLU A 193 -6.18 19.44 -17.70
C GLU A 193 -5.49 19.41 -16.33
N GLU A 194 -6.26 19.12 -15.29
CA GLU A 194 -5.71 18.77 -13.98
C GLU A 194 -5.55 17.26 -13.87
N PHE A 195 -4.39 16.83 -13.36
CA PHE A 195 -4.08 15.41 -13.17
C PHE A 195 -4.07 15.06 -11.68
N PRO A 196 -5.17 14.57 -11.11
CA PRO A 196 -5.17 14.04 -9.75
C PRO A 196 -4.26 12.81 -9.64
N TYR A 197 -3.58 12.68 -8.50
CA TYR A 197 -2.59 11.62 -8.25
C TYR A 197 -3.06 10.68 -7.16
N PHE A 198 -2.79 9.38 -7.32
CA PHE A 198 -2.77 8.48 -6.18
C PHE A 198 -1.50 8.74 -5.38
N VAL A 199 -1.65 9.33 -4.21
CA VAL A 199 -0.53 9.77 -3.35
C VAL A 199 -0.14 8.73 -2.31
N GLU A 200 -1.08 7.86 -1.91
CA GLU A 200 -0.83 6.82 -0.91
C GLU A 200 -1.67 5.57 -1.22
N PHE A 201 -1.07 4.39 -1.01
CA PHE A 201 -1.72 3.09 -1.14
C PHE A 201 -1.60 2.27 0.13
N TRP A 202 -2.61 1.42 0.37
CA TRP A 202 -2.61 0.38 1.39
C TRP A 202 -3.02 -0.92 0.74
N ILE A 203 -2.14 -1.91 0.81
CA ILE A 203 -2.31 -3.20 0.14
C ILE A 203 -2.46 -4.26 1.22
N GLU A 204 -3.61 -4.92 1.25
CA GLU A 204 -3.84 -6.01 2.20
C GLU A 204 -2.92 -7.18 1.90
N ARG A 205 -2.22 -7.67 2.92
CA ARG A 205 -1.40 -8.87 2.77
C ARG A 205 -2.31 -10.07 2.49
N PRO A 206 -2.17 -10.74 1.33
CA PRO A 206 -3.04 -11.85 0.97
C PRO A 206 -2.75 -13.09 1.84
N SER A 207 -3.75 -13.96 2.00
CA SER A 207 -3.53 -15.30 2.51
C SER A 207 -2.85 -16.20 1.47
N PRO A 208 -2.25 -17.35 1.86
CA PRO A 208 -1.65 -18.29 0.91
C PRO A 208 -2.60 -18.85 -0.15
N THR A 209 -3.90 -18.84 0.12
CA THR A 209 -4.95 -19.34 -0.79
C THR A 209 -5.78 -18.23 -1.42
N ALA A 210 -5.38 -16.96 -1.25
CA ALA A 210 -6.13 -15.83 -1.77
C ALA A 210 -6.22 -15.85 -3.30
N GLN A 211 -7.41 -15.60 -3.82
CA GLN A 211 -7.67 -15.43 -5.25
C GLN A 211 -7.90 -13.96 -5.62
N THR A 212 -7.98 -13.09 -4.61
CA THR A 212 -8.19 -11.66 -4.76
C THR A 212 -7.18 -10.89 -3.93
N LEU A 213 -6.91 -9.64 -4.33
CA LEU A 213 -6.06 -8.70 -3.61
C LEU A 213 -6.82 -7.39 -3.44
N THR A 214 -6.99 -6.95 -2.20
CA THR A 214 -7.59 -5.65 -1.89
C THR A 214 -6.51 -4.58 -1.81
N ILE A 215 -6.76 -3.46 -2.50
CA ILE A 215 -5.88 -2.29 -2.51
C ILE A 215 -6.74 -1.06 -2.26
N TYR A 216 -6.37 -0.26 -1.27
CA TYR A 216 -6.96 1.06 -1.05
C TYR A 216 -6.01 2.12 -1.60
N ALA A 217 -6.58 3.22 -2.11
CA ALA A 217 -5.80 4.34 -2.63
C ALA A 217 -6.41 5.67 -2.21
N LEU A 218 -5.55 6.61 -1.87
CA LEU A 218 -5.86 8.00 -1.59
C LEU A 218 -5.45 8.83 -2.79
N LEU A 219 -6.41 9.55 -3.37
CA LEU A 219 -6.18 10.47 -4.47
C LEU A 219 -6.17 11.90 -3.93
N ASP A 220 -5.25 12.72 -4.42
CA ASP A 220 -5.15 14.14 -4.07
C ASP A 220 -4.74 15.00 -5.26
N SER A 221 -5.27 16.23 -5.30
CA SER A 221 -4.89 17.27 -6.23
C SER A 221 -5.42 18.64 -5.77
N ARG A 222 -5.21 19.68 -6.57
CA ARG A 222 -5.59 21.06 -6.20
C ARG A 222 -7.07 21.23 -5.95
N SER A 223 -7.92 20.55 -6.72
CA SER A 223 -9.37 20.76 -6.67
C SER A 223 -10.16 19.59 -6.08
N VAL A 224 -9.52 18.41 -5.90
CA VAL A 224 -10.24 17.20 -5.49
C VAL A 224 -9.37 16.23 -4.71
N THR A 225 -9.98 15.58 -3.73
CA THR A 225 -9.44 14.38 -3.06
C THR A 225 -10.40 13.21 -3.25
N GLY A 226 -9.90 11.98 -3.13
CA GLY A 226 -10.72 10.79 -3.30
C GLY A 226 -10.17 9.58 -2.57
N ALA A 227 -11.08 8.69 -2.15
CA ALA A 227 -10.76 7.38 -1.59
C ALA A 227 -11.23 6.29 -2.56
N TYR A 228 -10.38 5.32 -2.79
CA TYR A 228 -10.63 4.21 -3.72
C TYR A 228 -10.40 2.87 -3.06
N ARG A 229 -11.18 1.89 -3.47
CA ARG A 229 -10.92 0.48 -3.20
C ARG A 229 -10.91 -0.28 -4.52
N PHE A 230 -9.81 -0.96 -4.78
CA PHE A 230 -9.67 -1.90 -5.89
C PHE A 230 -9.68 -3.32 -5.33
N VAL A 231 -10.35 -4.21 -6.04
CA VAL A 231 -10.30 -5.65 -5.78
C VAL A 231 -9.90 -6.31 -7.10
N LEU A 232 -8.72 -6.91 -7.10
CA LEU A 232 -8.14 -7.60 -8.24
C LEU A 232 -8.49 -9.07 -8.14
#